data_c07c1eb57a06584cb345629d1dfefee5
#
_entry.id   c07c1eb57a06584cb345629d1dfefee5
#
_cell.length_a   1.000
_cell.length_b   1.000
_cell.length_c   1.000
_cell.angle_alpha   90.00
_cell.angle_beta   90.00
_cell.angle_gamma   90.00
#
_symmetry.space_group_name_H-M   'P 1'
#
loop_
_entity.id
_entity.type
_entity.pdbx_description
1 polymer ?
#
loop_
_entity_poly.entity_id
_entity_poly.type
_entity_poly.pdbx_seq_one_letter_code
_entity_poly.pdbx_strand_id
1 'polypeptide(L)'
;MDCKIEAICVGSVLWDVIGRTNQSIRRGDDIGGFIERLPGGVAFNIAQNLVNLEINPCLLGFLGNDSAGMQLASYCQNLGINTEYIYRSDNFTTDNYLAIEDNEGVVAAIADAHSLESVGYKILTPLKNKKFISSLKSDRLPLIVDGNLKSDLLNNLAADPFYEKFDLKLVPASPGKASRLTPFITKENVTLYLNLSESQILCGINFSDTVSAAIELINYG
;
A
#
# COMPACT_ATOMS: atom_id res chain seq x y z
N MET A 1 14.32 -23.64 9.39
CA MET A 1 14.86 -22.40 9.97
C MET A 1 13.76 -21.37 9.93
N ASP A 2 13.35 -20.81 11.08
CA ASP A 2 12.39 -19.71 11.06
C ASP A 2 13.02 -18.53 10.36
N CYS A 3 12.50 -18.20 9.17
CA CYS A 3 13.02 -17.10 8.37
C CYS A 3 12.64 -15.80 9.06
N LYS A 4 13.64 -15.02 9.50
CA LYS A 4 13.42 -13.76 10.19
C LYS A 4 12.82 -12.73 9.21
N ILE A 5 11.92 -11.90 9.72
CA ILE A 5 11.33 -10.79 8.97
C ILE A 5 12.41 -9.72 8.74
N GLU A 6 12.58 -9.28 7.49
CA GLU A 6 13.58 -8.29 7.07
C GLU A 6 12.97 -6.96 6.63
N ALA A 7 11.69 -6.93 6.29
CA ALA A 7 10.93 -5.74 5.97
C ALA A 7 9.47 -5.91 6.38
N ILE A 8 8.79 -4.81 6.70
CA ILE A 8 7.39 -4.81 7.08
C ILE A 8 6.65 -3.91 6.10
N CYS A 9 5.70 -4.48 5.34
CA CYS A 9 4.84 -3.76 4.41
C CYS A 9 3.46 -3.57 5.03
N VAL A 10 3.01 -2.33 5.20
CA VAL A 10 1.74 -1.97 5.84
C VAL A 10 0.83 -1.29 4.84
N GLY A 11 -0.35 -1.85 4.60
CA GLY A 11 -1.33 -1.21 3.73
C GLY A 11 -2.19 -2.18 2.94
N SER A 12 -2.48 -1.82 1.69
CA SER A 12 -3.43 -2.51 0.84
C SER A 12 -2.90 -3.84 0.32
N VAL A 13 -3.74 -4.84 0.44
CA VAL A 13 -3.69 -6.13 -0.23
C VAL A 13 -5.13 -6.46 -0.66
N LEU A 14 -5.37 -6.55 -1.95
CA LEU A 14 -6.71 -6.61 -2.53
C LEU A 14 -6.68 -7.31 -3.90
N TRP A 15 -7.83 -7.46 -4.50
CA TRP A 15 -7.92 -7.93 -5.87
C TRP A 15 -8.09 -6.77 -6.85
N ASP A 16 -7.22 -6.71 -7.86
CA ASP A 16 -7.41 -5.86 -9.03
C ASP A 16 -8.26 -6.62 -10.06
N VAL A 17 -9.43 -6.07 -10.40
CA VAL A 17 -10.32 -6.57 -11.45
C VAL A 17 -10.27 -5.57 -12.59
N ILE A 18 -9.64 -5.95 -13.71
CA ILE A 18 -9.36 -5.03 -14.80
C ILE A 18 -10.02 -5.55 -16.08
N GLY A 19 -10.99 -4.79 -16.58
CA GLY A 19 -11.59 -5.00 -17.89
C GLY A 19 -10.83 -4.22 -18.96
N ARG A 20 -10.37 -4.87 -20.01
CA ARG A 20 -9.61 -4.28 -21.12
C ARG A 20 -10.26 -4.51 -22.47
N THR A 21 -10.26 -3.47 -23.29
CA THR A 21 -10.64 -3.55 -24.70
C THR A 21 -9.70 -2.71 -25.57
N ASN A 22 -9.60 -3.07 -26.84
CA ASN A 22 -8.85 -2.32 -27.85
C ASN A 22 -9.70 -1.28 -28.59
N GLN A 23 -10.94 -1.05 -28.18
CA GLN A 23 -11.87 -0.09 -28.76
C GLN A 23 -12.08 1.06 -27.79
N SER A 24 -12.31 2.28 -28.29
CA SER A 24 -12.74 3.40 -27.43
C SER A 24 -14.10 3.11 -26.80
N ILE A 25 -14.23 3.39 -25.51
CA ILE A 25 -15.46 3.20 -24.73
C ILE A 25 -16.18 4.54 -24.56
N ARG A 26 -17.48 4.55 -24.87
CA ARG A 26 -18.36 5.67 -24.59
C ARG A 26 -19.32 5.31 -23.47
N ARG A 27 -19.86 6.28 -22.80
CA ARG A 27 -20.86 6.07 -21.76
C ARG A 27 -22.08 5.31 -22.30
N GLY A 28 -22.38 4.13 -21.72
CA GLY A 28 -23.49 3.28 -22.10
C GLY A 28 -23.17 2.19 -23.12
N ASP A 29 -21.91 2.12 -23.58
CA ASP A 29 -21.48 1.05 -24.50
C ASP A 29 -21.43 -0.31 -23.76
N ASP A 30 -21.76 -1.37 -24.52
CA ASP A 30 -21.53 -2.77 -24.18
C ASP A 30 -20.65 -3.37 -25.28
N ILE A 31 -19.38 -3.56 -24.99
CA ILE A 31 -18.37 -3.96 -25.99
C ILE A 31 -17.59 -5.18 -25.50
N GLY A 32 -17.13 -5.99 -26.47
CA GLY A 32 -16.29 -7.14 -26.18
C GLY A 32 -14.91 -6.75 -25.65
N GLY A 33 -14.41 -7.52 -24.70
CA GLY A 33 -13.10 -7.32 -24.08
C GLY A 33 -12.68 -8.51 -23.24
N PHE A 34 -11.64 -8.32 -22.44
CA PHE A 34 -11.11 -9.30 -21.49
C PHE A 34 -11.22 -8.75 -20.08
N ILE A 35 -11.55 -9.61 -19.13
CA ILE A 35 -11.53 -9.28 -17.70
C ILE A 35 -10.49 -10.17 -17.03
N GLU A 36 -9.54 -9.54 -16.38
CA GLU A 36 -8.52 -10.19 -15.57
C GLU A 36 -8.75 -9.89 -14.09
N ARG A 37 -8.43 -10.84 -13.23
CA ARG A 37 -8.41 -10.66 -11.80
C ARG A 37 -7.04 -11.03 -11.27
N LEU A 38 -6.32 -10.06 -10.74
CA LEU A 38 -4.95 -10.18 -10.31
C LEU A 38 -4.82 -9.77 -8.82
N PRO A 39 -3.91 -10.41 -8.06
CA PRO A 39 -3.53 -9.88 -6.76
C PRO A 39 -2.93 -8.49 -6.91
N GLY A 40 -3.34 -7.57 -6.04
CA GLY A 40 -2.92 -6.18 -6.09
C GLY A 40 -2.88 -5.50 -4.73
N GLY A 41 -2.75 -4.19 -4.77
CA GLY A 41 -2.55 -3.34 -3.62
C GLY A 41 -1.09 -2.93 -3.45
N VAL A 42 -0.85 -1.68 -3.04
CA VAL A 42 0.51 -1.10 -3.01
C VAL A 42 1.42 -1.87 -2.05
N ALA A 43 0.98 -2.14 -0.83
CA ALA A 43 1.79 -2.88 0.14
C ALA A 43 2.08 -4.32 -0.32
N PHE A 44 1.11 -5.00 -0.96
CA PHE A 44 1.31 -6.31 -1.57
C PHE A 44 2.34 -6.26 -2.70
N ASN A 45 2.22 -5.31 -3.64
CA ASN A 45 3.14 -5.18 -4.77
C ASN A 45 4.58 -4.93 -4.31
N ILE A 46 4.77 -4.15 -3.25
CA ILE A 46 6.09 -3.93 -2.65
C ILE A 46 6.60 -5.23 -2.02
N ALA A 47 5.78 -5.91 -1.23
CA ALA A 47 6.16 -7.18 -0.60
C ALA A 47 6.57 -8.24 -1.64
N GLN A 48 5.82 -8.37 -2.75
CA GLN A 48 6.16 -9.26 -3.84
C GLN A 48 7.53 -8.92 -4.48
N ASN A 49 7.80 -7.63 -4.71
CA ASN A 49 9.09 -7.21 -5.25
C ASN A 49 10.24 -7.47 -4.28
N LEU A 50 10.02 -7.31 -2.97
CA LEU A 50 11.03 -7.64 -1.96
C LEU A 50 11.37 -9.14 -1.96
N VAL A 51 10.37 -10.02 -2.12
CA VAL A 51 10.63 -11.47 -2.28
C VAL A 51 11.50 -11.74 -3.52
N ASN A 52 11.23 -11.07 -4.65
CA ASN A 52 12.05 -11.22 -5.86
C ASN A 52 13.51 -10.74 -5.65
N LEU A 53 13.75 -9.91 -4.64
CA LEU A 53 15.08 -9.46 -4.20
C LEU A 53 15.66 -10.30 -3.05
N GLU A 54 15.06 -11.47 -2.78
CA GLU A 54 15.48 -12.40 -1.71
C GLU A 54 15.39 -11.79 -0.30
N ILE A 55 14.53 -10.78 -0.11
CA ILE A 55 14.21 -10.16 1.19
C ILE A 55 12.92 -10.79 1.71
N ASN A 56 12.86 -11.11 3.00
CA ASN A 56 11.69 -11.76 3.64
C ASN A 56 10.71 -10.70 4.19
N PRO A 57 9.67 -10.31 3.45
CA PRO A 57 8.71 -9.32 3.89
C PRO A 57 7.62 -9.94 4.77
N CYS A 58 7.13 -9.15 5.73
CA CYS A 58 5.87 -9.40 6.43
C CYS A 58 4.83 -8.38 5.96
N LEU A 59 3.65 -8.85 5.57
CA LEU A 59 2.56 -8.00 5.12
C LEU A 59 1.57 -7.79 6.29
N LEU A 60 1.37 -6.54 6.66
CA LEU A 60 0.36 -6.08 7.61
C LEU A 60 -0.73 -5.33 6.86
N GLY A 61 -1.89 -5.90 6.76
CA GLY A 61 -3.02 -5.35 6.03
C GLY A 61 -4.31 -6.00 6.52
N PHE A 62 -5.33 -5.93 5.69
CA PHE A 62 -6.62 -6.52 5.96
C PHE A 62 -7.03 -7.51 4.87
N LEU A 63 -7.60 -8.64 5.26
CA LEU A 63 -8.33 -9.56 4.39
C LEU A 63 -9.61 -10.03 5.11
N GLY A 64 -10.72 -10.07 4.40
CA GLY A 64 -11.94 -10.69 4.90
C GLY A 64 -11.78 -12.19 5.13
N ASN A 65 -12.62 -12.78 5.98
CA ASN A 65 -12.75 -14.24 6.11
C ASN A 65 -13.63 -14.84 5.00
N ASP A 66 -13.62 -14.23 3.82
CA ASP A 66 -14.30 -14.66 2.61
C ASP A 66 -13.40 -15.49 1.69
N SER A 67 -13.98 -16.06 0.64
CA SER A 67 -13.23 -16.87 -0.33
C SER A 67 -12.16 -16.07 -1.07
N ALA A 68 -12.41 -14.78 -1.32
CA ALA A 68 -11.47 -13.88 -1.97
C ALA A 68 -10.23 -13.64 -1.09
N GLY A 69 -10.42 -13.40 0.21
CA GLY A 69 -9.34 -13.22 1.16
C GLY A 69 -8.55 -14.49 1.43
N MET A 70 -9.22 -15.67 1.44
CA MET A 70 -8.52 -16.95 1.57
C MET A 70 -7.60 -17.22 0.36
N GLN A 71 -8.11 -16.97 -0.86
CA GLN A 71 -7.32 -17.14 -2.09
C GLN A 71 -6.11 -16.19 -2.10
N LEU A 72 -6.32 -14.93 -1.73
CA LEU A 72 -5.26 -13.92 -1.73
C LEU A 72 -4.19 -14.21 -0.66
N ALA A 73 -4.60 -14.64 0.54
CA ALA A 73 -3.67 -15.07 1.58
C ALA A 73 -2.81 -16.27 1.11
N SER A 74 -3.44 -17.28 0.51
CA SER A 74 -2.72 -18.44 -0.04
C SER A 74 -1.76 -18.04 -1.17
N TYR A 75 -2.17 -17.10 -2.03
CA TYR A 75 -1.31 -16.58 -3.08
C TYR A 75 -0.06 -15.88 -2.50
N CYS A 76 -0.24 -15.00 -1.52
CA CYS A 76 0.86 -14.34 -0.84
C CYS A 76 1.84 -15.34 -0.20
N GLN A 77 1.30 -16.36 0.49
CA GLN A 77 2.11 -17.42 1.12
C GLN A 77 2.92 -18.21 0.10
N ASN A 78 2.32 -18.56 -1.04
CA ASN A 78 3.01 -19.28 -2.12
C ASN A 78 4.14 -18.47 -2.76
N LEU A 79 4.05 -17.13 -2.72
CA LEU A 79 5.14 -16.24 -3.11
C LEU A 79 6.26 -16.13 -2.06
N GLY A 80 6.05 -16.60 -0.84
CA GLY A 80 7.02 -16.43 0.27
C GLY A 80 6.79 -15.19 1.13
N ILE A 81 5.68 -14.49 0.96
CA ILE A 81 5.32 -13.34 1.81
C ILE A 81 4.76 -13.87 3.14
N ASN A 82 5.30 -13.38 4.27
CA ASN A 82 4.75 -13.71 5.58
C ASN A 82 3.41 -12.99 5.78
N THR A 83 2.33 -13.77 5.93
CA THR A 83 0.96 -13.30 6.13
C THR A 83 0.39 -13.65 7.50
N GLU A 84 1.21 -14.21 8.43
CA GLU A 84 0.78 -14.65 9.76
C GLU A 84 0.08 -13.54 10.55
N TYR A 85 0.44 -12.30 10.29
CA TYR A 85 0.00 -11.13 11.04
C TYR A 85 -1.01 -10.25 10.29
N ILE A 86 -1.51 -10.68 9.13
CA ILE A 86 -2.60 -9.98 8.43
C ILE A 86 -3.86 -10.02 9.31
N TYR A 87 -4.47 -8.86 9.49
CA TYR A 87 -5.72 -8.78 10.26
C TYR A 87 -6.88 -9.37 9.45
N ARG A 88 -7.62 -10.31 10.07
CA ARG A 88 -8.77 -10.99 9.47
C ARG A 88 -10.04 -10.69 10.26
N SER A 89 -11.18 -10.57 9.57
CA SER A 89 -12.48 -10.35 10.20
C SER A 89 -13.64 -10.82 9.30
N ASP A 90 -14.72 -11.27 9.95
CA ASP A 90 -15.97 -11.61 9.27
C ASP A 90 -16.87 -10.38 9.04
N ASN A 91 -16.52 -9.24 9.65
CA ASN A 91 -17.34 -8.03 9.60
C ASN A 91 -17.17 -7.23 8.30
N PHE A 92 -16.12 -7.52 7.53
CA PHE A 92 -15.78 -6.82 6.29
C PHE A 92 -15.33 -7.82 5.24
N THR A 93 -15.67 -7.52 3.98
CA THR A 93 -15.22 -8.29 2.81
C THR A 93 -13.80 -7.90 2.41
N THR A 94 -13.12 -8.76 1.67
CA THR A 94 -11.84 -8.44 1.05
C THR A 94 -12.00 -7.31 0.03
N ASP A 95 -11.15 -6.29 0.14
CA ASP A 95 -11.17 -5.11 -0.72
C ASP A 95 -10.86 -5.47 -2.18
N ASN A 96 -11.32 -4.62 -3.12
CA ASN A 96 -11.12 -4.77 -4.55
C ASN A 96 -10.80 -3.42 -5.20
N TYR A 97 -10.08 -3.44 -6.29
CA TYR A 97 -9.95 -2.33 -7.22
C TYR A 97 -10.54 -2.77 -8.56
N LEU A 98 -11.47 -2.00 -9.08
CA LEU A 98 -12.05 -2.23 -10.40
C LEU A 98 -11.58 -1.13 -11.34
N ALA A 99 -11.01 -1.51 -12.50
CA ALA A 99 -10.69 -0.58 -13.57
C ALA A 99 -11.27 -1.05 -14.89
N ILE A 100 -11.63 -0.09 -15.73
CA ILE A 100 -12.03 -0.28 -17.13
C ILE A 100 -11.04 0.51 -17.97
N GLU A 101 -10.34 -0.20 -18.84
CA GLU A 101 -9.31 0.34 -19.72
C GLU A 101 -9.71 0.15 -21.18
N ASP A 102 -9.48 1.18 -21.98
CA ASP A 102 -9.64 1.13 -23.43
C ASP A 102 -8.29 1.39 -24.14
N ASN A 103 -8.32 1.65 -25.45
CA ASN A 103 -7.11 1.92 -26.23
C ASN A 103 -6.39 3.23 -25.86
N GLU A 104 -7.02 4.11 -25.06
CA GLU A 104 -6.45 5.39 -24.61
C GLU A 104 -6.00 5.32 -23.13
N GLY A 105 -6.36 4.27 -22.41
CA GLY A 105 -6.00 4.04 -21.00
C GLY A 105 -7.20 3.83 -20.11
N VAL A 106 -7.11 4.27 -18.84
CA VAL A 106 -8.17 4.08 -17.85
C VAL A 106 -9.35 5.00 -18.14
N VAL A 107 -10.50 4.42 -18.50
CA VAL A 107 -11.77 5.12 -18.69
C VAL A 107 -12.45 5.42 -17.36
N ALA A 108 -12.45 4.45 -16.44
CA ALA A 108 -13.04 4.58 -15.11
C ALA A 108 -12.40 3.60 -14.15
N ALA A 109 -12.33 3.97 -12.87
CA ALA A 109 -11.89 3.08 -11.81
C ALA A 109 -12.64 3.33 -10.51
N ILE A 110 -12.79 2.27 -9.71
CA ILE A 110 -13.35 2.31 -8.35
C ILE A 110 -12.39 1.58 -7.43
N ALA A 111 -11.87 2.28 -6.44
CA ALA A 111 -11.07 1.68 -5.37
C ALA A 111 -11.98 1.39 -4.17
N ASP A 112 -12.37 0.14 -4.01
CA ASP A 112 -13.05 -0.34 -2.83
C ASP A 112 -12.01 -0.77 -1.79
N ALA A 113 -11.56 0.19 -0.99
CA ALA A 113 -10.57 0.01 0.09
C ALA A 113 -11.19 0.37 1.46
N HIS A 114 -12.52 0.36 1.58
CA HIS A 114 -13.23 0.78 2.77
C HIS A 114 -13.01 -0.16 3.97
N SER A 115 -12.74 -1.44 3.71
CA SER A 115 -12.50 -2.41 4.77
C SER A 115 -11.16 -2.15 5.46
N LEU A 116 -10.07 -1.96 4.68
CA LEU A 116 -8.77 -1.54 5.21
C LEU A 116 -8.88 -0.25 6.03
N GLU A 117 -9.59 0.74 5.51
CA GLU A 117 -9.80 2.01 6.20
C GLU A 117 -10.62 1.85 7.50
N SER A 118 -11.59 0.94 7.53
CA SER A 118 -12.46 0.70 8.69
C SER A 118 -11.78 -0.05 9.82
N VAL A 119 -10.91 -1.00 9.51
CA VAL A 119 -10.15 -1.75 10.54
C VAL A 119 -9.08 -0.88 11.20
N GLY A 120 -8.55 0.13 10.50
CA GLY A 120 -7.69 1.16 11.06
C GLY A 120 -6.48 0.60 11.82
N TYR A 121 -6.32 1.00 13.09
CA TYR A 121 -5.17 0.61 13.93
C TYR A 121 -4.99 -0.89 14.15
N LYS A 122 -6.00 -1.70 13.93
CA LYS A 122 -5.92 -3.15 14.19
C LYS A 122 -4.82 -3.81 13.37
N ILE A 123 -4.54 -3.31 12.16
CA ILE A 123 -3.46 -3.84 11.31
C ILE A 123 -2.06 -3.57 11.89
N LEU A 124 -1.90 -2.56 12.75
CA LEU A 124 -0.63 -2.19 13.38
C LEU A 124 -0.39 -2.86 14.73
N THR A 125 -1.40 -3.55 15.30
CA THR A 125 -1.28 -4.20 16.61
C THR A 125 -0.12 -5.20 16.70
N PRO A 126 0.25 -5.96 15.64
CA PRO A 126 1.41 -6.85 15.70
C PRO A 126 2.71 -6.14 16.04
N LEU A 127 2.91 -4.88 15.62
CA LEU A 127 4.13 -4.12 15.87
C LEU A 127 4.44 -3.90 17.36
N LYS A 128 3.41 -4.01 18.22
CA LYS A 128 3.54 -3.90 19.70
C LYS A 128 3.55 -5.28 20.39
N ASN A 129 3.48 -6.39 19.61
CA ASN A 129 3.44 -7.75 20.14
C ASN A 129 4.85 -8.32 20.27
N LYS A 130 5.19 -8.87 21.47
CA LYS A 130 6.51 -9.47 21.75
C LYS A 130 6.88 -10.61 20.79
N LYS A 131 5.91 -11.47 20.42
CA LYS A 131 6.15 -12.58 19.48
C LYS A 131 6.54 -12.04 18.11
N PHE A 132 5.85 -11.02 17.62
CA PHE A 132 6.18 -10.36 16.37
C PHE A 132 7.57 -9.73 16.42
N ILE A 133 7.87 -8.94 17.45
CA ILE A 133 9.18 -8.29 17.63
C ILE A 133 10.31 -9.32 17.65
N SER A 134 10.11 -10.48 18.31
CA SER A 134 11.13 -11.54 18.33
C SER A 134 11.36 -12.23 16.99
N SER A 135 10.44 -12.10 16.03
CA SER A 135 10.57 -12.62 14.65
C SER A 135 11.32 -11.66 13.71
N LEU A 136 11.62 -10.43 14.13
CA LEU A 136 12.35 -9.44 13.33
C LEU A 136 13.84 -9.80 13.26
N LYS A 137 14.48 -9.49 12.13
CA LYS A 137 15.92 -9.72 11.91
C LYS A 137 16.79 -8.73 12.70
N SER A 138 16.31 -7.51 12.87
CA SER A 138 17.00 -6.43 13.59
C SER A 138 15.99 -5.50 14.27
N ASP A 139 16.47 -4.63 15.14
CA ASP A 139 15.64 -3.66 15.85
C ASP A 139 15.20 -2.50 14.96
N ARG A 140 15.97 -2.19 13.90
CA ARG A 140 15.65 -1.13 12.93
C ARG A 140 15.45 -1.73 11.55
N LEU A 141 14.20 -2.07 11.25
CA LEU A 141 13.77 -2.59 9.94
C LEU A 141 13.06 -1.53 9.12
N PRO A 142 13.06 -1.66 7.79
CA PRO A 142 12.16 -0.90 6.93
C PRO A 142 10.70 -1.17 7.31
N LEU A 143 9.97 -0.11 7.65
CA LEU A 143 8.52 -0.08 7.79
C LEU A 143 7.95 0.70 6.62
N ILE A 144 7.46 -0.02 5.62
CA ILE A 144 6.97 0.53 4.38
C ILE A 144 5.46 0.69 4.50
N VAL A 145 4.96 1.91 4.40
CA VAL A 145 3.55 2.25 4.62
C VAL A 145 2.96 2.88 3.37
N ASP A 146 1.82 2.36 2.91
CA ASP A 146 1.13 2.92 1.75
C ASP A 146 0.06 3.97 2.14
N GLY A 147 -0.21 4.90 1.23
CA GLY A 147 -1.17 5.99 1.39
C GLY A 147 -2.64 5.55 1.30
N ASN A 148 -2.95 4.24 1.21
CA ASN A 148 -4.32 3.76 1.30
C ASN A 148 -4.87 3.82 2.73
N LEU A 149 -3.99 3.92 3.72
CA LEU A 149 -4.41 4.10 5.11
C LEU A 149 -5.13 5.42 5.32
N LYS A 150 -6.06 5.47 6.28
CA LYS A 150 -6.76 6.72 6.65
C LYS A 150 -5.79 7.79 7.15
N SER A 151 -6.10 9.05 6.86
CA SER A 151 -5.32 10.20 7.33
C SER A 151 -5.12 10.20 8.85
N ASP A 152 -6.14 9.86 9.64
CA ASP A 152 -6.02 9.80 11.11
C ASP A 152 -4.98 8.76 11.55
N LEU A 153 -4.94 7.59 10.88
CA LEU A 153 -3.95 6.56 11.17
C LEU A 153 -2.54 7.02 10.80
N LEU A 154 -2.38 7.65 9.65
CA LEU A 154 -1.10 8.22 9.19
C LEU A 154 -0.63 9.36 10.09
N ASN A 155 -1.52 10.27 10.50
CA ASN A 155 -1.22 11.35 11.45
C ASN A 155 -0.70 10.79 12.78
N ASN A 156 -1.37 9.77 13.32
CA ASN A 156 -0.96 9.14 14.56
C ASN A 156 0.38 8.38 14.42
N LEU A 157 0.61 7.73 13.27
CA LEU A 157 1.88 7.08 12.98
C LEU A 157 3.02 8.09 12.92
N ALA A 158 2.79 9.27 12.34
CA ALA A 158 3.75 10.36 12.32
C ALA A 158 4.01 10.97 13.71
N ALA A 159 3.01 10.98 14.61
CA ALA A 159 3.10 11.61 15.93
C ALA A 159 3.60 10.67 17.05
N ASP A 160 3.43 9.35 16.92
CA ASP A 160 3.79 8.38 17.97
C ASP A 160 5.28 8.03 17.89
N PRO A 161 6.11 8.40 18.92
CA PRO A 161 7.54 8.10 18.98
C PRO A 161 7.89 6.61 18.86
N PHE A 162 6.91 5.73 19.12
CA PHE A 162 7.09 4.29 18.97
C PHE A 162 7.60 3.90 17.57
N TYR A 163 7.20 4.64 16.53
CA TYR A 163 7.56 4.33 15.14
C TYR A 163 8.93 4.89 14.72
N GLU A 164 9.55 5.76 15.52
CA GLU A 164 10.89 6.32 15.23
C GLU A 164 12.01 5.29 15.22
N LYS A 165 11.79 4.14 15.86
CA LYS A 165 12.73 3.01 15.83
C LYS A 165 12.82 2.31 14.48
N PHE A 166 11.81 2.48 13.61
CA PHE A 166 11.79 1.90 12.27
C PHE A 166 12.42 2.85 11.24
N ASP A 167 12.92 2.30 10.15
CA ASP A 167 13.27 3.04 8.95
C ASP A 167 11.99 3.23 8.13
N LEU A 168 11.32 4.37 8.30
CA LEU A 168 10.03 4.64 7.69
C LEU A 168 10.17 4.95 6.20
N LYS A 169 9.40 4.22 5.39
CA LYS A 169 9.32 4.40 3.94
C LYS A 169 7.86 4.53 3.54
N LEU A 170 7.52 5.66 2.93
CA LEU A 170 6.13 5.99 2.62
C LEU A 170 5.92 6.11 1.11
N VAL A 171 4.84 5.51 0.65
CA VAL A 171 4.47 5.45 -0.76
C VAL A 171 3.02 5.89 -0.91
N PRO A 172 2.69 6.97 -1.65
CA PRO A 172 1.32 7.30 -1.96
C PRO A 172 0.69 6.19 -2.80
N ALA A 173 -0.55 5.90 -2.55
CA ALA A 173 -1.27 4.91 -3.35
C ALA A 173 -1.74 5.47 -4.70
N SER A 174 -1.87 6.80 -4.77
CA SER A 174 -2.27 7.54 -5.96
C SER A 174 -2.05 9.04 -5.73
N PRO A 175 -2.01 9.87 -6.79
CA PRO A 175 -1.93 11.32 -6.64
C PRO A 175 -2.99 11.89 -5.70
N GLY A 176 -4.25 11.44 -5.80
CA GLY A 176 -5.34 11.90 -4.93
C GLY A 176 -5.16 11.57 -3.44
N LYS A 177 -4.23 10.70 -3.09
CA LYS A 177 -3.91 10.32 -1.69
C LYS A 177 -2.56 10.87 -1.21
N ALA A 178 -1.79 11.54 -2.08
CA ALA A 178 -0.46 12.05 -1.73
C ALA A 178 -0.50 13.01 -0.53
N SER A 179 -1.50 13.86 -0.44
CA SER A 179 -1.69 14.79 0.69
C SER A 179 -1.82 14.11 2.06
N ARG A 180 -2.17 12.81 2.10
CA ARG A 180 -2.20 12.04 3.35
C ARG A 180 -0.81 11.89 3.98
N LEU A 181 0.26 12.06 3.19
CA LEU A 181 1.65 11.95 3.66
C LEU A 181 2.26 13.26 4.15
N THR A 182 1.51 14.38 4.11
CA THR A 182 1.96 15.69 4.62
C THR A 182 2.56 15.64 6.04
N PRO A 183 2.05 14.86 7.01
CA PRO A 183 2.61 14.80 8.36
C PRO A 183 4.05 14.26 8.45
N PHE A 184 4.56 13.69 7.37
CA PHE A 184 5.87 13.07 7.32
C PHE A 184 6.94 13.92 6.62
N ILE A 185 6.57 15.02 5.96
CA ILE A 185 7.50 15.84 5.16
C ILE A 185 8.66 16.37 6.01
N THR A 186 8.37 16.75 7.25
CA THR A 186 9.36 17.34 8.18
C THR A 186 10.05 16.32 9.09
N LYS A 187 9.94 15.02 8.80
CA LYS A 187 10.52 13.96 9.64
C LYS A 187 11.86 13.48 9.09
N GLU A 188 12.92 13.58 9.88
CA GLU A 188 14.29 13.24 9.49
C GLU A 188 14.50 11.73 9.17
N ASN A 189 13.75 10.85 9.81
CA ASN A 189 13.89 9.38 9.66
C ASN A 189 12.94 8.76 8.64
N VAL A 190 12.44 9.55 7.69
CA VAL A 190 11.44 9.14 6.70
C VAL A 190 12.00 9.27 5.29
N THR A 191 11.70 8.27 4.45
CA THR A 191 11.91 8.35 3.00
C THR A 191 10.55 8.36 2.31
N LEU A 192 10.27 9.38 1.49
CA LEU A 192 9.07 9.45 0.64
C LEU A 192 9.43 9.00 -0.78
N TYR A 193 8.66 8.05 -1.32
CA TYR A 193 8.76 7.62 -2.72
C TYR A 193 7.61 8.23 -3.50
N LEU A 194 7.89 9.24 -4.30
CA LEU A 194 6.90 10.08 -4.98
C LEU A 194 7.20 10.16 -6.48
N ASN A 195 6.16 10.15 -7.28
CA ASN A 195 6.26 10.62 -8.66
C ASN A 195 6.06 12.15 -8.73
N LEU A 196 6.23 12.72 -9.93
CA LEU A 196 6.14 14.18 -10.11
C LEU A 196 4.75 14.73 -9.72
N SER A 197 3.66 14.06 -10.14
CA SER A 197 2.30 14.49 -9.82
C SER A 197 2.00 14.45 -8.33
N GLU A 198 2.48 13.43 -7.63
CA GLU A 198 2.35 13.29 -6.18
C GLU A 198 3.14 14.35 -5.43
N SER A 199 4.36 14.66 -5.90
CA SER A 199 5.18 15.74 -5.36
C SER A 199 4.52 17.10 -5.53
N GLN A 200 3.95 17.39 -6.71
CA GLN A 200 3.20 18.62 -7.01
C GLN A 200 2.02 18.80 -6.06
N ILE A 201 1.26 17.73 -5.81
CA ILE A 201 0.11 17.77 -4.88
C ILE A 201 0.59 18.00 -3.44
N LEU A 202 1.66 17.33 -3.03
CA LEU A 202 2.17 17.38 -1.67
C LEU A 202 2.75 18.78 -1.33
N CYS A 203 3.43 19.41 -2.29
CA CYS A 203 3.98 20.77 -2.15
C CYS A 203 2.97 21.88 -2.48
N GLY A 204 1.89 21.58 -3.20
CA GLY A 204 0.98 22.61 -3.72
C GLY A 204 1.59 23.47 -4.83
N ILE A 205 2.64 23.00 -5.50
CA ILE A 205 3.44 23.71 -6.51
C ILE A 205 3.55 22.84 -7.76
N ASN A 206 3.45 23.45 -8.94
CA ASN A 206 3.75 22.80 -10.20
C ASN A 206 5.25 22.83 -10.50
N PHE A 207 5.85 21.67 -10.72
CA PHE A 207 7.25 21.53 -11.08
C PHE A 207 7.41 21.11 -12.54
N SER A 208 8.48 21.58 -13.18
CA SER A 208 8.85 21.16 -14.53
C SER A 208 9.47 19.77 -14.60
N ASP A 209 10.08 19.34 -13.49
CA ASP A 209 10.84 18.09 -13.41
C ASP A 209 10.91 17.56 -11.96
N THR A 210 11.34 16.30 -11.83
CA THR A 210 11.42 15.59 -10.54
C THR A 210 12.55 16.11 -9.63
N VAL A 211 13.60 16.68 -10.20
CA VAL A 211 14.73 17.20 -9.42
C VAL A 211 14.31 18.45 -8.65
N SER A 212 13.64 19.40 -9.36
CA SER A 212 13.07 20.59 -8.73
C SER A 212 12.08 20.26 -7.62
N ALA A 213 11.23 19.24 -7.83
CA ALA A 213 10.29 18.76 -6.82
C ALA A 213 11.01 18.17 -5.60
N ALA A 214 12.06 17.37 -5.82
CA ALA A 214 12.83 16.77 -4.74
C ALA A 214 13.57 17.83 -3.89
N ILE A 215 14.17 18.85 -4.54
CA ILE A 215 14.83 19.96 -3.85
C ILE A 215 13.85 20.71 -2.96
N GLU A 216 12.65 21.00 -3.48
CA GLU A 216 11.62 21.70 -2.70
C GLU A 216 11.19 20.87 -1.49
N LEU A 217 10.93 19.56 -1.66
CA LEU A 217 10.56 18.67 -0.54
C LEU A 217 11.65 18.60 0.53
N ILE A 218 12.93 18.61 0.15
CA ILE A 218 14.05 18.62 1.09
C ILE A 218 14.10 19.95 1.87
N ASN A 219 13.71 21.06 1.24
CA ASN A 219 13.68 22.37 1.91
C ASN A 219 12.54 22.52 2.93
N TYR A 220 11.52 21.65 2.88
CA TYR A 220 10.44 21.61 3.88
C TYR A 220 10.87 20.94 5.20
N GLY A 221 11.85 20.08 5.21
CA GLY A 221 12.31 19.29 6.34
C GLY A 221 13.77 19.06 6.42
#